data_fa9e6627388a78c6d46860d6c99d8988
#
_entry.id   fa9e6627388a78c6d46860d6c99d8988
#
_cell.length_a   1.000
_cell.length_b   1.000
_cell.length_c   1.000
_cell.angle_alpha   90.00
_cell.angle_beta   90.00
_cell.angle_gamma   90.00
#
_symmetry.space_group_name_H-M   'P 1'
#
loop_
_entity.id
_entity.type
_entity.pdbx_description
1 polymer ?
#
loop_
_entity_poly.entity_id
_entity_poly.type
_entity_poly.pdbx_seq_one_letter_code
_entity_poly.pdbx_strand_id
1 'polypeptide(L)'
;ALMLIITRALLGIAGATLMPSTLALIRNLFHVEHERTLAITIWMTGFIVGSAIGPLVGGLMLELFWWGSVFLLAVPVMVLLLLVGPWLLPESRDPNAGKLDVASALLCISAVLLLIFAIKDGARDGINLLAVFSLIAALVTGTLFIRRQRRLAEPMFDLTLFNKPSFSVSVAAMLLCILALSGSWLMIFQFLQGVTGLSALHAGLVMLPAAVLQTAASLLVPRLSRWLAPTRLISGGLLLAAGGLALMLLIHAGSSLALMVTASVLLGVGVMPMMIMGTDLVIGSAPPEKTGAAAATSETATELGMAMGIAVIGSVGATLYRRSMEQQLDGVLDSHQLAVASDTIGGAMGVLSHLPSAQLDQVHAAVNSSFTLALHANALIGVVIMLGAALLVALCLRQTVGTGSGH
;
A
#
# COMPACT_ATOMS: atom_id res chain seq x y z
N ALA A 1 -17.17 10.82 -12.83
CA ALA A 1 -16.79 10.03 -11.62
C ALA A 1 -17.18 8.55 -11.77
N LEU A 2 -18.46 8.20 -12.03
CA LEU A 2 -18.94 6.82 -12.06
C LEU A 2 -18.20 5.93 -13.09
N MET A 3 -17.98 6.43 -14.31
CA MET A 3 -17.24 5.71 -15.35
C MET A 3 -15.81 5.35 -14.89
N LEU A 4 -15.13 6.28 -14.23
CA LEU A 4 -13.78 6.03 -13.69
C LEU A 4 -13.78 4.96 -12.59
N ILE A 5 -14.80 4.97 -11.72
CA ILE A 5 -14.94 3.95 -10.65
C ILE A 5 -15.14 2.57 -11.27
N ILE A 6 -16.06 2.45 -12.25
CA ILE A 6 -16.34 1.17 -12.91
C ILE A 6 -15.10 0.65 -13.66
N THR A 7 -14.45 1.50 -14.45
CA THR A 7 -13.25 1.08 -15.20
C THR A 7 -12.10 0.69 -14.27
N ARG A 8 -11.93 1.35 -13.13
CA ARG A 8 -10.95 0.99 -12.12
C ARG A 8 -11.28 -0.32 -11.42
N ALA A 9 -12.56 -0.57 -11.11
CA ALA A 9 -13.00 -1.85 -10.55
C ALA A 9 -12.74 -3.00 -11.52
N LEU A 10 -13.07 -2.84 -12.80
CA LEU A 10 -12.78 -3.84 -13.85
C LEU A 10 -11.27 -4.08 -14.02
N LEU A 11 -10.48 -3.01 -14.02
CA LEU A 11 -9.01 -3.12 -14.08
C LEU A 11 -8.45 -3.87 -12.85
N GLY A 12 -9.01 -3.61 -11.66
CA GLY A 12 -8.61 -4.32 -10.43
C GLY A 12 -8.94 -5.81 -10.48
N ILE A 13 -10.13 -6.18 -10.96
CA ILE A 13 -10.53 -7.58 -11.14
C ILE A 13 -9.62 -8.29 -12.14
N ALA A 14 -9.35 -7.67 -13.30
CA ALA A 14 -8.46 -8.22 -14.30
C ALA A 14 -7.01 -8.32 -13.79
N GLY A 15 -6.50 -7.29 -13.10
CA GLY A 15 -5.15 -7.27 -12.53
C GLY A 15 -4.93 -8.32 -11.45
N ALA A 16 -5.93 -8.57 -10.60
CA ALA A 16 -5.85 -9.57 -9.54
C ALA A 16 -5.62 -11.00 -10.06
N THR A 17 -5.99 -11.30 -11.29
CA THR A 17 -5.78 -12.62 -11.92
C THR A 17 -4.37 -12.80 -12.50
N LEU A 18 -3.63 -11.71 -12.77
CA LEU A 18 -2.34 -11.77 -13.47
C LEU A 18 -1.25 -12.43 -12.63
N MET A 19 -1.12 -12.07 -11.36
CA MET A 19 -0.03 -12.55 -10.51
C MET A 19 -0.13 -14.07 -10.25
N PRO A 20 -1.27 -14.61 -9.79
CA PRO A 20 -1.41 -16.04 -9.58
C PRO A 20 -1.28 -16.87 -10.87
N SER A 21 -1.87 -16.40 -11.98
CA SER A 21 -1.86 -17.14 -13.25
C SER A 21 -0.47 -17.18 -13.88
N THR A 22 0.30 -16.09 -13.82
CA THR A 22 1.67 -16.07 -14.35
C THR A 22 2.61 -16.97 -13.55
N LEU A 23 2.50 -17.00 -12.21
CA LEU A 23 3.28 -17.91 -11.36
C LEU A 23 2.90 -19.36 -11.57
N ALA A 24 1.61 -19.69 -11.71
CA ALA A 24 1.14 -21.02 -12.03
C ALA A 24 1.68 -21.49 -13.39
N LEU A 25 1.66 -20.60 -14.38
CA LEU A 25 2.19 -20.90 -15.73
C LEU A 25 3.69 -21.20 -15.68
N ILE A 26 4.50 -20.39 -14.96
CA ILE A 26 5.93 -20.64 -14.79
C ILE A 26 6.17 -22.03 -14.15
N ARG A 27 5.41 -22.39 -13.12
CA ARG A 27 5.53 -23.71 -12.45
C ARG A 27 5.20 -24.87 -13.39
N ASN A 28 4.23 -24.67 -14.27
CA ASN A 28 3.79 -25.72 -15.22
C ASN A 28 4.72 -25.83 -16.44
N LEU A 29 5.40 -24.76 -16.85
CA LEU A 29 6.32 -24.77 -17.98
C LEU A 29 7.72 -25.29 -17.61
N PHE A 30 8.21 -24.93 -16.42
CA PHE A 30 9.56 -25.24 -15.99
C PHE A 30 9.55 -26.33 -14.90
N HIS A 31 9.80 -27.57 -15.31
CA HIS A 31 9.83 -28.73 -14.40
C HIS A 31 11.20 -28.88 -13.71
N VAL A 32 12.27 -28.41 -14.34
CA VAL A 32 13.62 -28.43 -13.77
C VAL A 32 13.74 -27.26 -12.77
N GLU A 33 14.17 -27.56 -11.55
CA GLU A 33 14.22 -26.62 -10.43
C GLU A 33 15.06 -25.36 -10.74
N HIS A 34 16.22 -25.55 -11.36
CA HIS A 34 17.11 -24.44 -11.74
C HIS A 34 16.46 -23.51 -12.77
N GLU A 35 15.82 -24.04 -13.80
CA GLU A 35 15.14 -23.27 -14.86
C GLU A 35 13.93 -22.53 -14.27
N ARG A 36 13.17 -23.18 -13.41
CA ARG A 36 12.04 -22.58 -12.72
C ARG A 36 12.48 -21.42 -11.83
N THR A 37 13.57 -21.59 -11.07
CA THR A 37 14.14 -20.53 -10.23
C THR A 37 14.59 -19.34 -11.08
N LEU A 38 15.21 -19.59 -12.23
CA LEU A 38 15.62 -18.54 -13.15
C LEU A 38 14.39 -17.79 -13.72
N ALA A 39 13.37 -18.50 -14.16
CA ALA A 39 12.14 -17.91 -14.69
C ALA A 39 11.42 -17.04 -13.64
N ILE A 40 11.31 -17.50 -12.39
CA ILE A 40 10.75 -16.72 -11.27
C ILE A 40 11.61 -15.48 -11.01
N THR A 41 12.92 -15.61 -11.06
CA THR A 41 13.84 -14.47 -10.84
C THR A 41 13.66 -13.39 -11.93
N ILE A 42 13.55 -13.80 -13.20
CA ILE A 42 13.27 -12.86 -14.30
C ILE A 42 11.91 -12.19 -14.13
N TRP A 43 10.89 -12.94 -13.75
CA TRP A 43 9.54 -12.43 -13.48
C TRP A 43 9.54 -11.40 -12.33
N MET A 44 10.20 -11.72 -11.22
CA MET A 44 10.39 -10.79 -10.08
C MET A 44 11.16 -9.53 -10.48
N THR A 45 12.20 -9.69 -11.31
CA THR A 45 12.97 -8.55 -11.82
C THR A 45 12.08 -7.61 -12.64
N GLY A 46 11.20 -8.16 -13.47
CA GLY A 46 10.21 -7.39 -14.22
C GLY A 46 9.30 -6.56 -13.32
N PHE A 47 8.83 -7.13 -12.21
CA PHE A 47 8.02 -6.42 -11.22
C PHE A 47 8.79 -5.27 -10.55
N ILE A 48 10.03 -5.52 -10.12
CA ILE A 48 10.89 -4.51 -9.47
C ILE A 48 11.20 -3.36 -10.44
N VAL A 49 11.58 -3.67 -11.67
CA VAL A 49 11.87 -2.67 -12.71
C VAL A 49 10.61 -1.87 -13.05
N GLY A 50 9.47 -2.53 -13.19
CA GLY A 50 8.18 -1.89 -13.45
C GLY A 50 7.77 -0.92 -12.34
N SER A 51 7.93 -1.31 -11.07
CA SER A 51 7.61 -0.46 -9.93
C SER A 51 8.54 0.75 -9.79
N ALA A 52 9.81 0.62 -10.17
CA ALA A 52 10.77 1.73 -10.17
C ALA A 52 10.55 2.70 -11.34
N ILE A 53 10.27 2.18 -12.54
CA ILE A 53 10.08 2.98 -13.76
C ILE A 53 8.66 3.60 -13.80
N GLY A 54 7.67 2.95 -13.21
CA GLY A 54 6.25 3.36 -13.25
C GLY A 54 6.02 4.85 -12.91
N PRO A 55 6.49 5.35 -11.76
CA PRO A 55 6.34 6.75 -11.41
C PRO A 55 7.02 7.72 -12.38
N LEU A 56 8.18 7.33 -12.97
CA LEU A 56 8.90 8.15 -13.91
C LEU A 56 8.17 8.26 -15.25
N VAL A 57 7.73 7.12 -15.79
CA VAL A 57 6.97 7.07 -17.05
C VAL A 57 5.60 7.72 -16.84
N GLY A 58 4.93 7.47 -15.72
CA GLY A 58 3.68 8.13 -15.39
C GLY A 58 3.83 9.64 -15.26
N GLY A 59 4.90 10.11 -14.60
CA GLY A 59 5.23 11.53 -14.50
C GLY A 59 5.50 12.17 -15.87
N LEU A 60 6.26 11.51 -16.74
CA LEU A 60 6.53 11.96 -18.11
C LEU A 60 5.24 12.04 -18.94
N MET A 61 4.35 11.05 -18.80
CA MET A 61 3.04 11.09 -19.48
C MET A 61 2.19 12.28 -19.04
N LEU A 62 2.24 12.64 -17.75
CA LEU A 62 1.51 13.78 -17.20
C LEU A 62 2.10 15.14 -17.64
N GLU A 63 3.39 15.20 -17.97
CA GLU A 63 4.02 16.41 -18.49
C GLU A 63 3.79 16.61 -20.01
N LEU A 64 3.78 15.51 -20.77
CA LEU A 64 3.70 15.58 -22.24
C LEU A 64 2.27 15.48 -22.77
N PHE A 65 1.37 14.86 -22.02
CA PHE A 65 0.01 14.54 -22.45
C PHE A 65 -1.01 14.89 -21.35
N TRP A 66 -2.29 14.72 -21.66
CA TRP A 66 -3.39 14.91 -20.71
C TRP A 66 -3.40 13.79 -19.64
N TRP A 67 -3.99 14.08 -18.47
CA TRP A 67 -3.96 13.18 -17.29
C TRP A 67 -4.43 11.74 -17.55
N GLY A 68 -5.33 11.53 -18.48
CA GLY A 68 -5.85 10.19 -18.82
C GLY A 68 -4.86 9.33 -19.63
N SER A 69 -3.80 9.91 -20.20
CA SER A 69 -2.78 9.18 -20.97
C SER A 69 -2.06 8.12 -20.14
N VAL A 70 -1.92 8.34 -18.84
CA VAL A 70 -1.31 7.37 -17.90
C VAL A 70 -2.05 6.02 -17.93
N PHE A 71 -3.38 6.03 -18.10
CA PHE A 71 -4.17 4.80 -18.20
C PHE A 71 -4.01 4.09 -19.53
N LEU A 72 -3.71 4.84 -20.57
CA LEU A 72 -3.48 4.29 -21.92
C LEU A 72 -2.12 3.61 -22.05
N LEU A 73 -1.18 3.88 -21.14
CA LEU A 73 0.15 3.27 -21.16
C LEU A 73 0.12 1.75 -21.11
N ALA A 74 -0.83 1.17 -20.38
CA ALA A 74 -0.98 -0.27 -20.29
C ALA A 74 -1.58 -0.91 -21.54
N VAL A 75 -2.32 -0.15 -22.36
CA VAL A 75 -3.07 -0.67 -23.52
C VAL A 75 -2.16 -1.32 -24.56
N PRO A 76 -1.08 -0.68 -25.06
CA PRO A 76 -0.21 -1.33 -26.04
C PRO A 76 0.43 -2.61 -25.51
N VAL A 77 0.81 -2.65 -24.24
CA VAL A 77 1.36 -3.86 -23.60
C VAL A 77 0.31 -4.97 -23.53
N MET A 78 -0.93 -4.64 -23.14
CA MET A 78 -2.03 -5.60 -23.08
C MET A 78 -2.44 -6.11 -24.48
N VAL A 79 -2.46 -5.23 -25.48
CA VAL A 79 -2.73 -5.63 -26.86
C VAL A 79 -1.63 -6.56 -27.37
N LEU A 80 -0.35 -6.26 -27.11
CA LEU A 80 0.75 -7.15 -27.44
C LEU A 80 0.60 -8.52 -26.80
N LEU A 81 0.28 -8.58 -25.50
CA LEU A 81 0.04 -9.84 -24.77
C LEU A 81 -1.14 -10.62 -25.33
N LEU A 82 -2.23 -9.96 -25.72
CA LEU A 82 -3.39 -10.62 -26.32
C LEU A 82 -3.09 -11.20 -27.72
N LEU A 83 -2.25 -10.53 -28.51
CA LEU A 83 -1.88 -10.99 -29.84
C LEU A 83 -0.83 -12.11 -29.79
N VAL A 84 0.16 -11.99 -28.92
CA VAL A 84 1.32 -12.90 -28.88
C VAL A 84 1.10 -14.04 -27.88
N GLY A 85 0.35 -13.80 -26.81
CA GLY A 85 0.10 -14.76 -25.75
C GLY A 85 -0.43 -16.12 -26.24
N PRO A 86 -1.48 -16.18 -27.07
CA PRO A 86 -2.01 -17.45 -27.57
C PRO A 86 -1.02 -18.28 -28.40
N TRP A 87 0.03 -17.66 -28.92
CA TRP A 87 1.04 -18.33 -29.73
C TRP A 87 2.24 -18.78 -28.91
N LEU A 88 2.57 -18.06 -27.84
CA LEU A 88 3.75 -18.36 -27.01
C LEU A 88 3.41 -19.18 -25.76
N LEU A 89 2.19 -19.06 -25.25
CA LEU A 89 1.81 -19.65 -23.98
C LEU A 89 0.94 -20.89 -24.23
N PRO A 90 1.34 -22.09 -23.75
CA PRO A 90 0.50 -23.27 -23.81
C PRO A 90 -0.71 -23.11 -22.89
N GLU A 91 -1.83 -23.67 -23.32
CA GLU A 91 -3.03 -23.72 -22.47
C GLU A 91 -2.77 -24.66 -21.29
N SER A 92 -2.85 -24.11 -20.08
CA SER A 92 -2.68 -24.86 -18.84
C SER A 92 -3.95 -24.78 -18.02
N ARG A 93 -4.58 -25.95 -17.81
CA ARG A 93 -5.76 -26.10 -16.95
C ARG A 93 -5.43 -27.07 -15.83
N ASP A 94 -5.73 -26.71 -14.61
CA ASP A 94 -5.70 -27.63 -13.50
C ASP A 94 -7.00 -28.46 -13.49
N PRO A 95 -6.94 -29.80 -13.72
CA PRO A 95 -8.13 -30.66 -13.70
C PRO A 95 -8.82 -30.69 -12.33
N ASN A 96 -8.07 -30.38 -11.26
CA ASN A 96 -8.52 -30.42 -9.87
C ASN A 96 -8.81 -29.02 -9.32
N ALA A 97 -8.88 -28.00 -10.19
CA ALA A 97 -9.21 -26.66 -9.75
C ALA A 97 -10.56 -26.64 -9.04
N GLY A 98 -10.55 -26.30 -7.75
CA GLY A 98 -11.75 -26.14 -6.94
C GLY A 98 -12.69 -25.08 -7.52
N LYS A 99 -13.98 -25.19 -7.22
CA LYS A 99 -14.97 -24.16 -7.63
C LYS A 99 -14.68 -22.86 -6.91
N LEU A 100 -14.62 -21.76 -7.66
CA LEU A 100 -14.48 -20.43 -7.09
C LEU A 100 -15.68 -20.12 -6.13
N ASP A 101 -15.40 -19.87 -4.88
CA ASP A 101 -16.43 -19.48 -3.91
C ASP A 101 -16.76 -17.99 -4.03
N VAL A 102 -17.58 -17.66 -5.04
CA VAL A 102 -18.02 -16.31 -5.36
C VAL A 102 -18.71 -15.65 -4.16
N ALA A 103 -19.46 -16.43 -3.35
CA ALA A 103 -20.16 -15.88 -2.19
C ALA A 103 -19.18 -15.41 -1.11
N SER A 104 -18.11 -16.16 -0.84
CA SER A 104 -17.06 -15.71 0.08
C SER A 104 -16.30 -14.50 -0.46
N ALA A 105 -16.00 -14.48 -1.74
CA ALA A 105 -15.34 -13.33 -2.38
C ALA A 105 -16.19 -12.06 -2.25
N LEU A 106 -17.50 -12.13 -2.56
CA LEU A 106 -18.41 -11.00 -2.43
C LEU A 106 -18.57 -10.52 -0.99
N LEU A 107 -18.66 -11.43 -0.01
CA LEU A 107 -18.72 -11.06 1.40
C LEU A 107 -17.44 -10.35 1.87
N CYS A 108 -16.27 -10.85 1.47
CA CYS A 108 -14.98 -10.25 1.81
C CYS A 108 -14.84 -8.84 1.21
N ILE A 109 -15.10 -8.71 -0.11
CA ILE A 109 -15.03 -7.43 -0.82
C ILE A 109 -16.03 -6.43 -0.21
N SER A 110 -17.27 -6.85 0.04
CA SER A 110 -18.29 -5.98 0.65
C SER A 110 -17.87 -5.52 2.05
N ALA A 111 -17.32 -6.41 2.89
CA ALA A 111 -16.86 -6.05 4.23
C ALA A 111 -15.75 -5.00 4.17
N VAL A 112 -14.76 -5.18 3.30
CA VAL A 112 -13.64 -4.25 3.14
C VAL A 112 -14.10 -2.90 2.58
N LEU A 113 -14.91 -2.89 1.52
CA LEU A 113 -15.39 -1.65 0.90
C LEU A 113 -16.28 -0.85 1.85
N LEU A 114 -17.19 -1.50 2.58
CA LEU A 114 -18.05 -0.85 3.56
C LEU A 114 -17.24 -0.29 4.73
N LEU A 115 -16.21 -1.00 5.18
CA LEU A 115 -15.31 -0.51 6.23
C LEU A 115 -14.54 0.73 5.76
N ILE A 116 -13.95 0.68 4.56
CA ILE A 116 -13.22 1.82 3.98
C ILE A 116 -14.17 3.01 3.80
N PHE A 117 -15.37 2.77 3.30
CA PHE A 117 -16.38 3.82 3.13
C PHE A 117 -16.77 4.45 4.47
N ALA A 118 -17.04 3.64 5.51
CA ALA A 118 -17.37 4.14 6.84
C ALA A 118 -16.26 5.03 7.42
N ILE A 119 -14.99 4.62 7.25
CA ILE A 119 -13.83 5.40 7.71
C ILE A 119 -13.75 6.73 6.97
N LYS A 120 -13.87 6.72 5.64
CA LYS A 120 -13.74 7.92 4.80
C LYS A 120 -14.89 8.89 5.03
N ASP A 121 -16.11 8.41 5.08
CA ASP A 121 -17.31 9.21 5.29
C ASP A 121 -17.33 9.81 6.71
N GLY A 122 -17.01 9.01 7.72
CA GLY A 122 -16.89 9.46 9.09
C GLY A 122 -15.76 10.48 9.32
N ALA A 123 -14.67 10.37 8.57
CA ALA A 123 -13.58 11.35 8.61
C ALA A 123 -13.96 12.67 7.89
N ARG A 124 -14.75 12.58 6.83
CA ARG A 124 -15.15 13.73 6.02
C ARG A 124 -16.23 14.57 6.71
N ASP A 125 -17.34 13.94 7.08
CA ASP A 125 -18.57 14.61 7.51
C ASP A 125 -18.88 14.39 9.00
N GLY A 126 -17.92 13.80 9.75
CA GLY A 126 -18.10 13.39 11.15
C GLY A 126 -18.91 12.10 11.29
N ILE A 127 -19.20 11.71 12.53
CA ILE A 127 -20.00 10.52 12.80
C ILE A 127 -21.46 10.80 12.41
N ASN A 128 -21.84 10.33 11.23
CA ASN A 128 -23.17 10.44 10.68
C ASN A 128 -23.85 9.07 10.57
N LEU A 129 -25.17 9.06 10.30
CA LEU A 129 -25.96 7.84 10.21
C LEU A 129 -25.44 6.88 9.10
N LEU A 130 -24.95 7.44 7.99
CA LEU A 130 -24.44 6.66 6.86
C LEU A 130 -23.11 5.95 7.20
N ALA A 131 -22.20 6.63 7.88
CA ALA A 131 -20.94 6.05 8.35
C ALA A 131 -21.20 4.92 9.37
N VAL A 132 -22.11 5.16 10.33
CA VAL A 132 -22.49 4.13 11.34
C VAL A 132 -23.16 2.94 10.67
N PHE A 133 -24.11 3.16 9.75
CA PHE A 133 -24.77 2.07 9.02
C PHE A 133 -23.76 1.26 8.20
N SER A 134 -22.85 1.93 7.51
CA SER A 134 -21.80 1.28 6.71
C SER A 134 -20.84 0.47 7.59
N LEU A 135 -20.50 0.97 8.78
CA LEU A 135 -19.66 0.23 9.75
C LEU A 135 -20.38 -1.02 10.25
N ILE A 136 -21.65 -0.91 10.61
CA ILE A 136 -22.47 -2.07 11.04
C ILE A 136 -22.56 -3.09 9.90
N ALA A 137 -22.84 -2.64 8.68
CA ALA A 137 -22.90 -3.51 7.51
C ALA A 137 -21.56 -4.20 7.23
N ALA A 138 -20.42 -3.49 7.39
CA ALA A 138 -19.08 -4.08 7.30
C ALA A 138 -18.84 -5.17 8.35
N LEU A 139 -19.24 -4.93 9.60
CA LEU A 139 -19.12 -5.91 10.68
C LEU A 139 -20.01 -7.14 10.46
N VAL A 140 -21.23 -6.93 9.96
CA VAL A 140 -22.15 -8.03 9.63
C VAL A 140 -21.60 -8.88 8.49
N THR A 141 -21.21 -8.26 7.37
CA THR A 141 -20.66 -8.98 6.20
C THR A 141 -19.35 -9.67 6.53
N GLY A 142 -18.46 -9.04 7.32
CA GLY A 142 -17.23 -9.66 7.82
C GLY A 142 -17.50 -10.85 8.75
N THR A 143 -18.48 -10.74 9.64
CA THR A 143 -18.87 -11.86 10.52
C THR A 143 -19.47 -13.01 9.73
N LEU A 144 -20.32 -12.72 8.72
CA LEU A 144 -20.87 -13.73 7.82
C LEU A 144 -19.76 -14.42 7.01
N PHE A 145 -18.78 -13.66 6.52
CA PHE A 145 -17.60 -14.20 5.84
C PHE A 145 -16.85 -15.18 6.76
N ILE A 146 -16.48 -14.77 7.97
CA ILE A 146 -15.76 -15.62 8.94
C ILE A 146 -16.56 -16.89 9.29
N ARG A 147 -17.87 -16.75 9.55
CA ARG A 147 -18.74 -17.89 9.83
C ARG A 147 -18.82 -18.87 8.65
N ARG A 148 -18.84 -18.34 7.43
CA ARG A 148 -18.85 -19.16 6.21
C ARG A 148 -17.52 -19.89 6.04
N GLN A 149 -16.35 -19.20 6.21
CA GLN A 149 -15.04 -19.84 6.13
C GLN A 149 -14.87 -20.99 7.12
N ARG A 150 -15.47 -20.90 8.31
CA ARG A 150 -15.44 -21.98 9.32
C ARG A 150 -16.26 -23.21 8.95
N ARG A 151 -17.21 -23.09 8.02
CA ARG A 151 -18.14 -24.18 7.62
C ARG A 151 -17.75 -24.86 6.32
N LEU A 152 -16.91 -24.22 5.51
CA LEU A 152 -16.47 -24.78 4.24
C LEU A 152 -15.41 -25.87 4.45
N ALA A 153 -15.49 -26.94 3.65
CA ALA A 153 -14.48 -27.98 3.64
C ALA A 153 -13.15 -27.47 3.05
N GLU A 154 -13.24 -26.62 2.02
CA GLU A 154 -12.10 -25.96 1.39
C GLU A 154 -12.30 -24.44 1.46
N PRO A 155 -11.91 -23.80 2.58
CA PRO A 155 -12.09 -22.37 2.75
C PRO A 155 -11.05 -21.58 1.95
N MET A 156 -11.44 -20.39 1.43
CA MET A 156 -10.50 -19.44 0.81
C MET A 156 -9.42 -18.99 1.82
N PHE A 157 -9.84 -18.75 3.07
CA PHE A 157 -8.96 -18.43 4.19
C PHE A 157 -9.02 -19.53 5.22
N ASP A 158 -7.91 -20.25 5.39
CA ASP A 158 -7.83 -21.28 6.43
C ASP A 158 -7.58 -20.63 7.79
N LEU A 159 -8.66 -20.44 8.53
CA LEU A 159 -8.62 -19.82 9.85
C LEU A 159 -7.82 -20.66 10.87
N THR A 160 -7.55 -21.94 10.59
CA THR A 160 -6.73 -22.77 11.48
C THR A 160 -5.27 -22.34 11.51
N LEU A 161 -4.78 -21.70 10.46
CA LEU A 161 -3.42 -21.15 10.40
C LEU A 161 -3.21 -20.03 11.40
N PHE A 162 -4.27 -19.27 11.72
CA PHE A 162 -4.20 -18.19 12.70
C PHE A 162 -4.05 -18.68 14.15
N ASN A 163 -4.22 -19.97 14.42
CA ASN A 163 -3.92 -20.56 15.73
C ASN A 163 -2.40 -20.65 15.99
N LYS A 164 -1.57 -20.51 14.95
CA LYS A 164 -0.10 -20.46 15.09
C LYS A 164 0.35 -19.01 15.31
N PRO A 165 1.00 -18.69 16.45
CA PRO A 165 1.44 -17.33 16.73
C PRO A 165 2.36 -16.74 15.67
N SER A 166 3.27 -17.56 15.10
CA SER A 166 4.17 -17.14 14.03
C SER A 166 3.41 -16.65 12.80
N PHE A 167 2.34 -17.34 12.41
CA PHE A 167 1.50 -16.96 11.29
C PHE A 167 0.74 -15.67 11.58
N SER A 168 -0.01 -15.63 12.66
CA SER A 168 -0.87 -14.48 13.02
C SER A 168 -0.08 -13.20 13.23
N VAL A 169 1.05 -13.29 13.93
CA VAL A 169 1.91 -12.14 14.21
C VAL A 169 2.54 -11.62 12.91
N SER A 170 3.01 -12.52 12.03
CA SER A 170 3.62 -12.10 10.77
C SER A 170 2.60 -11.44 9.84
N VAL A 171 1.40 -12.02 9.69
CA VAL A 171 0.31 -11.43 8.88
C VAL A 171 -0.11 -10.07 9.44
N ALA A 172 -0.30 -9.94 10.75
CA ALA A 172 -0.67 -8.68 11.39
C ALA A 172 0.43 -7.62 11.23
N ALA A 173 1.70 -7.98 11.43
CA ALA A 173 2.82 -7.06 11.26
C ALA A 173 2.99 -6.62 9.82
N MET A 174 2.79 -7.51 8.83
CA MET A 174 2.78 -7.16 7.40
C MET A 174 1.68 -6.15 7.08
N LEU A 175 0.46 -6.42 7.51
CA LEU A 175 -0.69 -5.53 7.30
C LEU A 175 -0.40 -4.14 7.89
N LEU A 176 0.04 -4.06 9.14
CA LEU A 176 0.37 -2.79 9.81
C LEU A 176 1.51 -2.04 9.12
N CYS A 177 2.54 -2.78 8.70
CA CYS A 177 3.70 -2.24 8.00
C CYS A 177 3.30 -1.60 6.66
N ILE A 178 2.52 -2.31 5.85
CA ILE A 178 2.05 -1.81 4.55
C ILE A 178 1.04 -0.68 4.72
N LEU A 179 0.18 -0.75 5.75
CA LEU A 179 -0.74 0.33 6.07
C LEU A 179 0.01 1.64 6.33
N ALA A 180 1.03 1.62 7.19
CA ALA A 180 1.81 2.81 7.47
C ALA A 180 2.63 3.27 6.25
N LEU A 181 3.21 2.32 5.48
CA LEU A 181 3.99 2.62 4.29
C LEU A 181 3.16 3.31 3.21
N SER A 182 2.01 2.72 2.82
CA SER A 182 1.19 3.21 1.71
C SER A 182 0.59 4.60 1.99
N GLY A 183 0.11 4.82 3.22
CA GLY A 183 -0.38 6.13 3.65
C GLY A 183 0.73 7.19 3.66
N SER A 184 1.94 6.83 4.09
CA SER A 184 3.08 7.73 4.09
C SER A 184 3.53 8.09 2.67
N TRP A 185 3.59 7.12 1.75
CA TRP A 185 3.91 7.39 0.34
C TRP A 185 2.92 8.35 -0.31
N LEU A 186 1.63 8.19 -0.03
CA LEU A 186 0.60 9.12 -0.51
C LEU A 186 0.91 10.56 -0.04
N MET A 187 1.19 10.75 1.24
CA MET A 187 1.48 12.07 1.82
C MET A 187 2.78 12.67 1.29
N ILE A 188 3.83 11.86 1.11
CA ILE A 188 5.12 12.29 0.56
C ILE A 188 4.95 12.85 -0.85
N PHE A 189 4.28 12.12 -1.74
CA PHE A 189 4.08 12.58 -3.11
C PHE A 189 3.17 13.81 -3.19
N GLN A 190 2.14 13.88 -2.35
CA GLN A 190 1.30 15.08 -2.27
C GLN A 190 2.06 16.30 -1.73
N PHE A 191 2.96 16.12 -0.75
CA PHE A 191 3.83 17.18 -0.24
C PHE A 191 4.79 17.68 -1.31
N LEU A 192 5.47 16.77 -2.02
CA LEU A 192 6.40 17.12 -3.08
C LEU A 192 5.72 17.88 -4.24
N GLN A 193 4.50 17.51 -4.58
CA GLN A 193 3.80 18.17 -5.68
C GLN A 193 3.06 19.44 -5.22
N GLY A 194 2.37 19.37 -4.09
CA GLY A 194 1.50 20.45 -3.63
C GLY A 194 2.19 21.53 -2.80
N VAL A 195 3.17 21.16 -1.95
CA VAL A 195 3.87 22.12 -1.08
C VAL A 195 5.17 22.63 -1.74
N THR A 196 5.98 21.71 -2.31
CA THR A 196 7.24 22.13 -2.95
C THR A 196 7.09 22.50 -4.43
N GLY A 197 5.88 22.31 -5.00
CA GLY A 197 5.58 22.71 -6.38
C GLY A 197 6.28 21.87 -7.45
N LEU A 198 6.82 20.69 -7.11
CA LEU A 198 7.48 19.81 -8.08
C LEU A 198 6.44 19.20 -9.03
N SER A 199 6.80 19.07 -10.30
CA SER A 199 6.01 18.26 -11.22
C SER A 199 6.03 16.79 -10.82
N ALA A 200 5.10 16.01 -11.32
CA ALA A 200 5.01 14.58 -11.04
C ALA A 200 6.32 13.84 -11.44
N LEU A 201 6.93 14.22 -12.56
CA LEU A 201 8.21 13.68 -13.01
C LEU A 201 9.34 14.04 -12.04
N HIS A 202 9.47 15.32 -11.69
CA HIS A 202 10.52 15.79 -10.78
C HIS A 202 10.36 15.17 -9.38
N ALA A 203 9.13 15.02 -8.87
CA ALA A 203 8.87 14.31 -7.62
C ALA A 203 9.32 12.82 -7.70
N GLY A 204 9.07 12.15 -8.82
CA GLY A 204 9.57 10.80 -9.08
C GLY A 204 11.10 10.72 -9.13
N LEU A 205 11.76 11.67 -9.80
CA LEU A 205 13.23 11.73 -9.87
C LEU A 205 13.87 11.99 -8.49
N VAL A 206 13.28 12.87 -7.69
CA VAL A 206 13.73 13.15 -6.31
C VAL A 206 13.61 11.89 -5.44
N MET A 207 12.62 11.05 -5.68
CA MET A 207 12.42 9.80 -4.93
C MET A 207 13.21 8.59 -5.49
N LEU A 208 13.87 8.74 -6.63
CA LEU A 208 14.65 7.66 -7.24
C LEU A 208 15.74 7.07 -6.31
N PRO A 209 16.51 7.87 -5.53
CA PRO A 209 17.45 7.31 -4.57
C PRO A 209 16.79 6.39 -3.53
N ALA A 210 15.58 6.73 -3.07
CA ALA A 210 14.83 5.89 -2.14
C ALA A 210 14.44 4.55 -2.79
N ALA A 211 13.96 4.56 -4.04
CA ALA A 211 13.60 3.35 -4.77
C ALA A 211 14.83 2.45 -5.03
N VAL A 212 15.98 3.03 -5.41
CA VAL A 212 17.24 2.29 -5.64
C VAL A 212 17.74 1.65 -4.35
N LEU A 213 17.78 2.41 -3.24
CA LEU A 213 18.26 1.89 -1.95
C LEU A 213 17.30 0.86 -1.36
N GLN A 214 16.00 1.02 -1.54
CA GLN A 214 15.00 0.02 -1.17
C GLN A 214 15.19 -1.29 -1.95
N THR A 215 15.44 -1.20 -3.26
CA THR A 215 15.75 -2.37 -4.10
C THR A 215 17.07 -3.02 -3.67
N ALA A 216 18.11 -2.25 -3.40
CA ALA A 216 19.38 -2.78 -2.88
C ALA A 216 19.19 -3.48 -1.52
N ALA A 217 18.39 -2.90 -0.63
CA ALA A 217 18.03 -3.50 0.65
C ALA A 217 17.31 -4.84 0.48
N SER A 218 16.36 -4.94 -0.47
CA SER A 218 15.67 -6.20 -0.74
C SER A 218 16.61 -7.34 -1.14
N LEU A 219 17.66 -7.05 -1.90
CA LEU A 219 18.70 -8.02 -2.28
C LEU A 219 19.67 -8.35 -1.13
N LEU A 220 19.81 -7.45 -0.17
CA LEU A 220 20.67 -7.62 1.00
C LEU A 220 20.01 -8.43 2.12
N VAL A 221 18.70 -8.30 2.30
CA VAL A 221 17.94 -8.99 3.37
C VAL A 221 18.23 -10.51 3.41
N PRO A 222 18.20 -11.28 2.30
CA PRO A 222 18.50 -12.72 2.34
C PRO A 222 19.94 -13.04 2.73
N ARG A 223 20.88 -12.11 2.49
CA ARG A 223 22.28 -12.29 2.93
C ARG A 223 22.43 -12.02 4.43
N LEU A 224 21.78 -10.95 4.92
CA LEU A 224 21.77 -10.60 6.34
C LEU A 224 21.05 -11.66 7.20
N SER A 225 20.04 -12.33 6.67
CA SER A 225 19.31 -13.39 7.38
C SER A 225 20.14 -14.62 7.69
N ARG A 226 21.30 -14.80 7.02
CA ARG A 226 22.27 -15.85 7.34
C ARG A 226 23.04 -15.57 8.63
N TRP A 227 23.10 -14.29 9.06
CA TRP A 227 23.91 -13.83 10.18
C TRP A 227 23.04 -13.35 11.35
N LEU A 228 21.85 -12.88 11.07
CA LEU A 228 20.93 -12.31 12.03
C LEU A 228 19.63 -13.11 12.08
N ALA A 229 19.15 -13.37 13.30
CA ALA A 229 17.84 -14.02 13.46
C ALA A 229 16.72 -13.18 12.80
N PRO A 230 15.76 -13.83 12.14
CA PRO A 230 14.64 -13.16 11.45
C PRO A 230 13.95 -12.10 12.32
N THR A 231 13.68 -12.43 13.58
CA THR A 231 13.05 -11.53 14.55
C THR A 231 13.83 -10.23 14.74
N ARG A 232 15.17 -10.31 14.86
CA ARG A 232 16.02 -9.13 15.04
C ARG A 232 16.07 -8.28 13.77
N LEU A 233 16.15 -8.94 12.62
CA LEU A 233 16.22 -8.26 11.32
C LEU A 233 14.91 -7.53 11.02
N ILE A 234 13.77 -8.17 11.25
CA ILE A 234 12.44 -7.56 11.07
C ILE A 234 12.24 -6.41 12.06
N SER A 235 12.46 -6.65 13.36
CA SER A 235 12.24 -5.60 14.37
C SER A 235 13.20 -4.42 14.16
N GLY A 236 14.47 -4.66 13.83
CA GLY A 236 15.44 -3.62 13.51
C GLY A 236 15.04 -2.83 12.27
N GLY A 237 14.53 -3.49 11.23
CA GLY A 237 13.99 -2.85 10.04
C GLY A 237 12.78 -1.94 10.36
N LEU A 238 11.83 -2.45 11.14
CA LEU A 238 10.65 -1.67 11.54
C LEU A 238 11.03 -0.46 12.41
N LEU A 239 12.04 -0.58 13.28
CA LEU A 239 12.58 0.55 14.04
C LEU A 239 13.26 1.57 13.12
N LEU A 240 13.99 1.12 12.10
CA LEU A 240 14.57 1.99 11.08
C LEU A 240 13.49 2.75 10.30
N ALA A 241 12.41 2.06 9.91
CA ALA A 241 11.25 2.66 9.26
C ALA A 241 10.55 3.70 10.16
N ALA A 242 10.39 3.40 11.45
CA ALA A 242 9.87 4.34 12.44
C ALA A 242 10.78 5.58 12.56
N GLY A 243 12.11 5.41 12.52
CA GLY A 243 13.08 6.52 12.48
C GLY A 243 12.92 7.38 11.23
N GLY A 244 12.69 6.79 10.06
CA GLY A 244 12.36 7.50 8.83
C GLY A 244 11.09 8.35 8.95
N LEU A 245 10.03 7.76 9.51
CA LEU A 245 8.78 8.50 9.77
C LEU A 245 8.98 9.60 10.84
N ALA A 246 9.77 9.36 11.88
CA ALA A 246 10.10 10.37 12.88
C ALA A 246 10.85 11.56 12.28
N LEU A 247 11.74 11.33 11.30
CA LEU A 247 12.39 12.43 10.57
C LEU A 247 11.40 13.29 9.79
N MET A 248 10.28 12.73 9.34
CA MET A 248 9.24 13.53 8.65
C MET A 248 8.60 14.57 9.56
N LEU A 249 8.65 14.41 10.89
CA LEU A 249 8.18 15.40 11.84
C LEU A 249 9.04 16.70 11.85
N LEU A 250 10.22 16.65 11.26
CA LEU A 250 11.13 17.80 11.14
C LEU A 250 10.96 18.54 9.81
N ILE A 251 10.10 18.04 8.91
CA ILE A 251 9.91 18.60 7.57
C ILE A 251 8.94 19.77 7.64
N HIS A 252 9.30 20.89 7.00
CA HIS A 252 8.51 22.12 6.86
C HIS A 252 8.53 22.53 5.38
N ALA A 253 7.69 23.47 4.99
CA ALA A 253 7.61 23.93 3.59
C ALA A 253 8.94 24.43 3.00
N GLY A 254 9.85 24.97 3.82
CA GLY A 254 11.20 25.39 3.41
C GLY A 254 12.30 24.36 3.66
N SER A 255 11.97 23.12 4.06
CA SER A 255 12.97 22.09 4.36
C SER A 255 13.69 21.61 3.10
N SER A 256 14.94 21.18 3.26
CA SER A 256 15.72 20.57 2.18
C SER A 256 15.04 19.28 1.69
N LEU A 257 14.96 19.11 0.37
CA LEU A 257 14.51 17.86 -0.27
C LEU A 257 15.34 16.65 0.20
N ALA A 258 16.61 16.86 0.58
CA ALA A 258 17.47 15.80 1.10
C ALA A 258 16.92 15.19 2.39
N LEU A 259 16.27 15.99 3.26
CA LEU A 259 15.63 15.47 4.48
C LEU A 259 14.46 14.53 4.13
N MET A 260 13.62 14.94 3.17
CA MET A 260 12.50 14.11 2.69
C MET A 260 13.01 12.80 2.05
N VAL A 261 14.05 12.87 1.22
CA VAL A 261 14.67 11.70 0.59
C VAL A 261 15.24 10.77 1.67
N THR A 262 15.99 11.31 2.64
CA THR A 262 16.57 10.51 3.73
C THR A 262 15.49 9.81 4.55
N ALA A 263 14.43 10.52 4.93
CA ALA A 263 13.29 9.96 5.64
C ALA A 263 12.63 8.83 4.84
N SER A 264 12.43 9.02 3.53
CA SER A 264 11.86 8.04 2.61
C SER A 264 12.76 6.82 2.41
N VAL A 265 14.08 7.01 2.35
CA VAL A 265 15.08 5.92 2.29
C VAL A 265 14.99 5.06 3.54
N LEU A 266 15.02 5.66 4.73
CA LEU A 266 14.95 4.93 5.98
C LEU A 266 13.63 4.16 6.12
N LEU A 267 12.52 4.78 5.73
CA LEU A 267 11.21 4.14 5.68
C LEU A 267 11.22 2.94 4.73
N GLY A 268 11.61 3.14 3.48
CA GLY A 268 11.57 2.10 2.45
C GLY A 268 12.53 0.94 2.74
N VAL A 269 13.79 1.23 3.10
CA VAL A 269 14.80 0.22 3.47
C VAL A 269 14.34 -0.55 4.71
N GLY A 270 13.81 0.16 5.70
CA GLY A 270 13.38 -0.44 6.96
C GLY A 270 12.21 -1.42 6.83
N VAL A 271 11.35 -1.25 5.83
CA VAL A 271 10.21 -2.14 5.57
C VAL A 271 10.63 -3.47 4.91
N MET A 272 11.74 -3.51 4.16
CA MET A 272 12.14 -4.67 3.36
C MET A 272 12.30 -5.97 4.15
N PRO A 273 12.92 -5.99 5.36
CA PRO A 273 12.98 -7.20 6.15
C PRO A 273 11.61 -7.80 6.47
N MET A 274 10.61 -6.95 6.78
CA MET A 274 9.26 -7.42 7.06
C MET A 274 8.60 -8.01 5.82
N MET A 275 8.77 -7.39 4.65
CA MET A 275 8.17 -7.87 3.40
C MET A 275 8.73 -9.24 2.99
N ILE A 276 10.04 -9.41 3.06
CA ILE A 276 10.69 -10.64 2.60
C ILE A 276 10.55 -11.75 3.66
N MET A 277 11.02 -11.49 4.87
CA MET A 277 11.04 -12.52 5.92
C MET A 277 9.67 -12.77 6.53
N GLY A 278 8.78 -11.75 6.55
CA GLY A 278 7.40 -11.92 6.97
C GLY A 278 6.65 -12.88 6.07
N THR A 279 6.82 -12.75 4.75
CA THR A 279 6.25 -13.69 3.77
C THR A 279 6.80 -15.10 3.97
N ASP A 280 8.11 -15.24 4.16
CA ASP A 280 8.74 -16.54 4.43
C ASP A 280 8.21 -17.19 5.72
N LEU A 281 8.02 -16.40 6.79
CA LEU A 281 7.46 -16.86 8.05
C LEU A 281 6.00 -17.28 7.92
N VAL A 282 5.20 -16.55 7.15
CA VAL A 282 3.79 -16.88 6.88
C VAL A 282 3.72 -18.22 6.13
N ILE A 283 4.46 -18.34 5.02
CA ILE A 283 4.47 -19.53 4.18
C ILE A 283 5.06 -20.73 4.94
N GLY A 284 6.18 -20.54 5.61
CA GLY A 284 6.86 -21.60 6.38
C GLY A 284 6.11 -22.06 7.62
N SER A 285 5.14 -21.28 8.11
CA SER A 285 4.28 -21.68 9.22
C SER A 285 3.17 -22.65 8.79
N ALA A 286 2.85 -22.73 7.51
CA ALA A 286 1.78 -23.57 7.00
C ALA A 286 2.27 -25.00 6.71
N PRO A 287 1.41 -26.02 6.88
CA PRO A 287 1.70 -27.36 6.35
C PRO A 287 1.83 -27.31 4.81
N PRO A 288 2.56 -28.25 4.18
CA PRO A 288 2.80 -28.25 2.74
C PRO A 288 1.51 -28.15 1.90
N GLU A 289 0.42 -28.81 2.35
CA GLU A 289 -0.88 -28.83 1.67
C GLU A 289 -1.61 -27.48 1.74
N LYS A 290 -1.25 -26.61 2.70
CA LYS A 290 -1.88 -25.31 2.97
C LYS A 290 -1.00 -24.11 2.57
N THR A 291 0.13 -24.35 1.94
CA THR A 291 1.08 -23.30 1.54
C THR A 291 0.45 -22.26 0.61
N GLY A 292 -0.41 -22.72 -0.32
CA GLY A 292 -1.17 -21.83 -1.20
C GLY A 292 -2.13 -20.89 -0.45
N ALA A 293 -2.86 -21.43 0.54
CA ALA A 293 -3.75 -20.60 1.38
C ALA A 293 -2.97 -19.60 2.24
N ALA A 294 -1.79 -19.97 2.73
CA ALA A 294 -0.91 -19.08 3.48
C ALA A 294 -0.39 -17.93 2.60
N ALA A 295 0.06 -18.23 1.38
CA ALA A 295 0.51 -17.24 0.41
C ALA A 295 -0.62 -16.28 0.02
N ALA A 296 -1.83 -16.80 -0.25
CA ALA A 296 -3.00 -15.98 -0.54
C ALA A 296 -3.38 -15.07 0.64
N THR A 297 -3.25 -15.55 1.88
CA THR A 297 -3.51 -14.74 3.08
C THR A 297 -2.48 -13.61 3.21
N SER A 298 -1.21 -13.89 2.97
CA SER A 298 -0.13 -12.89 2.96
C SER A 298 -0.38 -11.78 1.94
N GLU A 299 -0.74 -12.15 0.70
CA GLU A 299 -1.06 -11.21 -0.36
C GLU A 299 -2.28 -10.37 -0.02
N THR A 300 -3.34 -11.00 0.47
CA THR A 300 -4.55 -10.28 0.92
C THR A 300 -4.25 -9.30 2.05
N ALA A 301 -3.39 -9.67 3.01
CA ALA A 301 -2.98 -8.77 4.08
C ALA A 301 -2.20 -7.56 3.55
N THR A 302 -1.36 -7.76 2.54
CA THR A 302 -0.61 -6.69 1.86
C THR A 302 -1.56 -5.73 1.14
N GLU A 303 -2.46 -6.24 0.32
CA GLU A 303 -3.45 -5.44 -0.43
C GLU A 303 -4.42 -4.71 0.51
N LEU A 304 -4.91 -5.40 1.55
CA LEU A 304 -5.74 -4.80 2.57
C LEU A 304 -4.99 -3.70 3.33
N GLY A 305 -3.74 -3.94 3.70
CA GLY A 305 -2.88 -2.95 4.34
C GLY A 305 -2.71 -1.70 3.47
N MET A 306 -2.50 -1.88 2.16
CA MET A 306 -2.38 -0.78 1.19
C MET A 306 -3.68 0.04 1.11
N ALA A 307 -4.81 -0.61 0.92
CA ALA A 307 -6.11 0.05 0.84
C ALA A 307 -6.48 0.78 2.14
N MET A 308 -6.28 0.11 3.28
CA MET A 308 -6.53 0.69 4.61
C MET A 308 -5.57 1.86 4.92
N GLY A 309 -4.31 1.77 4.52
CA GLY A 309 -3.34 2.85 4.74
C GLY A 309 -3.73 4.13 4.02
N ILE A 310 -4.09 4.03 2.75
CA ILE A 310 -4.60 5.16 1.98
C ILE A 310 -5.92 5.69 2.58
N ALA A 311 -6.82 4.80 3.02
CA ALA A 311 -8.10 5.21 3.58
C ALA A 311 -7.96 5.86 4.95
N VAL A 312 -7.26 5.23 5.90
CA VAL A 312 -7.16 5.69 7.29
C VAL A 312 -6.24 6.91 7.38
N ILE A 313 -4.99 6.76 6.94
CA ILE A 313 -3.98 7.83 7.01
C ILE A 313 -4.39 8.99 6.11
N GLY A 314 -4.84 8.71 4.89
CA GLY A 314 -5.32 9.74 3.98
C GLY A 314 -6.53 10.50 4.52
N SER A 315 -7.49 9.84 5.19
CA SER A 315 -8.66 10.50 5.78
C SER A 315 -8.29 11.37 6.97
N VAL A 316 -7.39 10.91 7.85
CA VAL A 316 -6.88 11.72 8.97
C VAL A 316 -6.17 12.97 8.43
N GLY A 317 -5.29 12.80 7.45
CA GLY A 317 -4.58 13.91 6.81
C GLY A 317 -5.54 14.92 6.16
N ALA A 318 -6.51 14.44 5.39
CA ALA A 318 -7.50 15.28 4.74
C ALA A 318 -8.36 16.07 5.74
N THR A 319 -8.77 15.43 6.85
CA THR A 319 -9.57 16.09 7.90
C THR A 319 -8.78 17.20 8.60
N LEU A 320 -7.51 16.94 8.95
CA LEU A 320 -6.65 17.92 9.58
C LEU A 320 -6.33 19.09 8.64
N TYR A 321 -6.02 18.77 7.38
CA TYR A 321 -5.80 19.77 6.34
C TYR A 321 -7.03 20.67 6.18
N ARG A 322 -8.22 20.09 6.00
CA ARG A 322 -9.47 20.84 5.84
C ARG A 322 -9.73 21.77 7.02
N ARG A 323 -9.72 21.26 8.25
CA ARG A 323 -9.96 22.07 9.45
C ARG A 323 -8.98 23.22 9.60
N SER A 324 -7.71 22.96 9.31
CA SER A 324 -6.67 23.98 9.38
C SER A 324 -6.85 25.05 8.31
N MET A 325 -7.22 24.67 7.07
CA MET A 325 -7.52 25.60 5.98
C MET A 325 -8.73 26.49 6.29
N GLU A 326 -9.83 25.87 6.75
CA GLU A 326 -11.04 26.60 7.16
C GLU A 326 -10.73 27.63 8.27
N GLN A 327 -9.96 27.24 9.29
CA GLN A 327 -9.58 28.16 10.37
C GLN A 327 -8.69 29.32 9.94
N GLN A 328 -7.77 29.07 8.98
CA GLN A 328 -6.80 30.11 8.57
C GLN A 328 -7.34 31.04 7.47
N LEU A 329 -8.31 30.59 6.68
CA LEU A 329 -8.80 31.30 5.51
C LEU A 329 -10.26 31.75 5.62
N ASP A 330 -10.88 31.58 6.80
CA ASP A 330 -12.21 32.13 7.07
C ASP A 330 -12.19 33.66 6.91
N GLY A 331 -13.10 34.19 6.08
CA GLY A 331 -13.15 35.61 5.75
C GLY A 331 -12.09 36.12 4.75
N VAL A 332 -11.15 35.27 4.30
CA VAL A 332 -10.14 35.60 3.28
C VAL A 332 -10.59 35.17 1.88
N LEU A 333 -11.17 33.98 1.78
CA LEU A 333 -11.72 33.43 0.55
C LEU A 333 -13.24 33.46 0.60
N ASP A 334 -13.89 33.52 -0.58
CA ASP A 334 -15.32 33.28 -0.64
C ASP A 334 -15.66 31.81 -0.28
N SER A 335 -16.92 31.56 0.06
CA SER A 335 -17.36 30.25 0.54
C SER A 335 -17.12 29.12 -0.45
N HIS A 336 -17.20 29.41 -1.76
CA HIS A 336 -16.96 28.42 -2.80
C HIS A 336 -15.46 28.13 -2.96
N GLN A 337 -14.64 29.19 -3.00
CA GLN A 337 -13.18 29.07 -3.07
C GLN A 337 -12.62 28.34 -1.83
N LEU A 338 -13.12 28.69 -0.63
CA LEU A 338 -12.73 28.01 0.61
C LEU A 338 -13.10 26.53 0.58
N ALA A 339 -14.30 26.17 0.15
CA ALA A 339 -14.73 24.79 0.04
C ALA A 339 -13.86 23.99 -0.93
N VAL A 340 -13.49 24.54 -2.10
CA VAL A 340 -12.61 23.90 -3.09
C VAL A 340 -11.18 23.78 -2.55
N ALA A 341 -10.64 24.83 -1.94
CA ALA A 341 -9.26 24.85 -1.43
C ALA A 341 -9.07 23.95 -0.22
N SER A 342 -10.08 23.83 0.64
CA SER A 342 -10.03 22.97 1.84
C SER A 342 -10.29 21.48 1.53
N ASP A 343 -10.90 21.14 0.39
CA ASP A 343 -11.20 19.74 0.04
C ASP A 343 -9.93 18.95 -0.29
N THR A 344 -9.04 19.53 -1.09
CA THR A 344 -7.78 18.89 -1.49
C THR A 344 -6.67 19.92 -1.77
N ILE A 345 -5.41 19.50 -1.62
CA ILE A 345 -4.26 20.35 -1.98
C ILE A 345 -4.27 20.72 -3.48
N GLY A 346 -4.74 19.81 -4.34
CA GLY A 346 -4.92 20.10 -5.78
C GLY A 346 -6.00 21.15 -6.03
N GLY A 347 -7.09 21.12 -5.27
CA GLY A 347 -8.14 22.15 -5.28
C GLY A 347 -7.58 23.52 -4.86
N ALA A 348 -6.76 23.56 -3.80
CA ALA A 348 -6.09 24.78 -3.37
C ALA A 348 -5.18 25.38 -4.46
N MET A 349 -4.40 24.53 -5.17
CA MET A 349 -3.57 25.00 -6.28
C MET A 349 -4.41 25.57 -7.43
N GLY A 350 -5.57 24.98 -7.70
CA GLY A 350 -6.53 25.51 -8.68
C GLY A 350 -7.07 26.88 -8.28
N VAL A 351 -7.40 27.07 -7.01
CA VAL A 351 -7.87 28.38 -6.48
C VAL A 351 -6.73 29.41 -6.55
N LEU A 352 -5.50 29.05 -6.13
CA LEU A 352 -4.33 29.93 -6.16
C LEU A 352 -4.06 30.50 -7.56
N SER A 353 -4.29 29.75 -8.62
CA SER A 353 -4.04 30.20 -10.00
C SER A 353 -4.97 31.36 -10.46
N HIS A 354 -6.05 31.61 -9.73
CA HIS A 354 -7.07 32.63 -10.06
C HIS A 354 -7.18 33.76 -9.01
N LEU A 355 -6.37 33.72 -7.94
CA LEU A 355 -6.42 34.72 -6.88
C LEU A 355 -5.68 36.01 -7.23
N PRO A 356 -6.15 37.16 -6.72
CA PRO A 356 -5.40 38.41 -6.74
C PRO A 356 -4.08 38.28 -5.96
N SER A 357 -3.04 39.00 -6.40
CA SER A 357 -1.71 38.98 -5.77
C SER A 357 -1.73 39.31 -4.26
N ALA A 358 -2.67 40.13 -3.79
CA ALA A 358 -2.80 40.47 -2.39
C ALA A 358 -3.16 39.32 -1.45
N GLN A 359 -3.78 38.22 -1.98
CA GLN A 359 -4.20 37.07 -1.19
C GLN A 359 -3.30 35.85 -1.40
N LEU A 360 -2.46 35.85 -2.46
CA LEU A 360 -1.64 34.72 -2.84
C LEU A 360 -0.72 34.22 -1.72
N ASP A 361 0.02 35.13 -1.09
CA ASP A 361 1.00 34.78 -0.05
C ASP A 361 0.32 34.18 1.19
N GLN A 362 -0.83 34.75 1.58
CA GLN A 362 -1.58 34.27 2.74
C GLN A 362 -2.17 32.88 2.48
N VAL A 363 -2.77 32.65 1.31
CA VAL A 363 -3.35 31.34 0.95
C VAL A 363 -2.23 30.31 0.77
N HIS A 364 -1.11 30.68 0.15
CA HIS A 364 0.05 29.80 0.01
C HIS A 364 0.62 29.38 1.36
N ALA A 365 0.76 30.32 2.30
CA ALA A 365 1.22 30.03 3.66
C ALA A 365 0.25 29.09 4.40
N ALA A 366 -1.05 29.33 4.27
CA ALA A 366 -2.09 28.48 4.86
C ALA A 366 -2.07 27.05 4.30
N VAL A 367 -1.93 26.89 2.97
CA VAL A 367 -1.79 25.57 2.32
C VAL A 367 -0.57 24.82 2.85
N ASN A 368 0.58 25.49 2.88
CA ASN A 368 1.84 24.90 3.32
C ASN A 368 1.80 24.49 4.80
N SER A 369 1.29 25.35 5.69
CA SER A 369 1.18 25.04 7.12
C SER A 369 0.15 23.93 7.38
N SER A 370 -1.00 23.99 6.74
CA SER A 370 -2.07 22.98 6.90
C SER A 370 -1.65 21.61 6.40
N PHE A 371 -0.95 21.54 5.25
CA PHE A 371 -0.48 20.27 4.74
C PHE A 371 0.70 19.71 5.55
N THR A 372 1.58 20.56 6.04
CA THR A 372 2.66 20.16 6.95
C THR A 372 2.11 19.58 8.25
N LEU A 373 1.07 20.17 8.82
CA LEU A 373 0.37 19.63 9.99
C LEU A 373 -0.20 18.23 9.70
N ALA A 374 -0.84 18.04 8.55
CA ALA A 374 -1.37 16.75 8.11
C ALA A 374 -0.25 15.71 7.94
N LEU A 375 0.88 16.09 7.33
CA LEU A 375 2.06 15.24 7.17
C LEU A 375 2.62 14.80 8.53
N HIS A 376 2.76 15.72 9.49
CA HIS A 376 3.26 15.41 10.82
C HIS A 376 2.33 14.46 11.58
N ALA A 377 1.03 14.70 11.55
CA ALA A 377 0.06 13.80 12.18
C ALA A 377 0.12 12.38 11.59
N ASN A 378 0.21 12.26 10.27
CA ASN A 378 0.33 10.99 9.59
C ASN A 378 1.68 10.30 9.89
N ALA A 379 2.76 11.05 9.94
CA ALA A 379 4.07 10.53 10.34
C ALA A 379 4.05 9.99 11.77
N LEU A 380 3.42 10.71 12.71
CA LEU A 380 3.28 10.26 14.09
C LEU A 380 2.46 8.97 14.21
N ILE A 381 1.33 8.88 13.51
CA ILE A 381 0.53 7.65 13.44
C ILE A 381 1.37 6.50 12.88
N GLY A 382 2.11 6.75 11.80
CA GLY A 382 2.99 5.77 11.19
C GLY A 382 4.10 5.31 12.16
N VAL A 383 4.72 6.21 12.91
CA VAL A 383 5.71 5.89 13.96
C VAL A 383 5.10 4.94 14.99
N VAL A 384 3.91 5.28 15.52
CA VAL A 384 3.22 4.44 16.52
C VAL A 384 2.93 3.05 15.96
N ILE A 385 2.44 2.97 14.72
CA ILE A 385 2.16 1.69 14.06
C ILE A 385 3.44 0.85 13.87
N MET A 386 4.52 1.47 13.38
CA MET A 386 5.79 0.77 13.14
C MET A 386 6.44 0.29 14.45
N LEU A 387 6.40 1.11 15.51
CA LEU A 387 6.87 0.72 16.84
C LEU A 387 6.01 -0.41 17.43
N GLY A 388 4.69 -0.31 17.29
CA GLY A 388 3.77 -1.37 17.69
C GLY A 388 4.02 -2.68 16.95
N ALA A 389 4.23 -2.65 15.64
CA ALA A 389 4.58 -3.82 14.83
C ALA A 389 5.96 -4.39 15.23
N ALA A 390 6.97 -3.53 15.47
CA ALA A 390 8.28 -3.96 15.93
C ALA A 390 8.21 -4.66 17.28
N LEU A 391 7.44 -4.11 18.22
CA LEU A 391 7.22 -4.69 19.54
C LEU A 391 6.48 -6.03 19.44
N LEU A 392 5.43 -6.08 18.64
CA LEU A 392 4.65 -7.30 18.39
C LEU A 392 5.53 -8.44 17.86
N VAL A 393 6.38 -8.15 16.89
CA VAL A 393 7.35 -9.10 16.34
C VAL A 393 8.38 -9.50 17.39
N ALA A 394 8.97 -8.53 18.11
CA ALA A 394 10.00 -8.79 19.10
C ALA A 394 9.52 -9.65 20.27
N LEU A 395 8.29 -9.46 20.72
CA LEU A 395 7.73 -10.20 21.85
C LEU A 395 7.21 -11.58 21.45
N CYS A 396 6.43 -11.65 20.37
CA CYS A 396 5.68 -12.86 20.04
C CYS A 396 6.47 -13.85 19.18
N LEU A 397 7.36 -13.39 18.26
CA LEU A 397 8.19 -14.28 17.43
C LEU A 397 9.44 -14.77 18.15
N ARG A 398 9.88 -14.10 19.21
CA ARG A 398 11.07 -14.53 19.99
C ARG A 398 10.85 -15.86 20.68
N GLN A 399 9.61 -16.18 21.06
CA GLN A 399 9.25 -17.41 21.76
C GLN A 399 9.18 -18.65 20.84
N THR A 400 8.96 -18.45 19.53
CA THR A 400 8.78 -19.55 18.58
C THR A 400 10.09 -20.08 17.99
N VAL A 401 11.15 -19.26 17.96
CA VAL A 401 12.48 -19.65 17.44
C VAL A 401 13.32 -20.37 18.51
N GLY A 402 13.00 -20.18 19.81
CA GLY A 402 13.73 -20.81 20.92
C GLY A 402 13.35 -22.29 21.20
N THR A 403 12.26 -22.79 20.64
CA THR A 403 11.79 -24.17 20.87
C THR A 403 12.12 -25.15 19.74
N GLY A 404 12.76 -24.68 18.66
CA GLY A 404 13.11 -25.50 17.48
C GLY A 404 14.56 -25.98 17.38
N SER A 405 15.44 -25.66 18.34
CA SER A 405 16.86 -26.06 18.32
C SER A 405 17.17 -27.26 19.22
N GLY A 406 16.26 -28.22 19.23
CA GLY A 406 16.48 -29.47 19.97
C GLY A 406 15.98 -30.68 19.16
N HIS A 407 16.64 -30.98 18.06
CA HIS A 407 16.75 -32.36 17.52
C HIS A 407 17.77 -32.39 16.41
#